data_221cce05ad775c0205613cec46f4114e
#
_entry.id   221cce05ad775c0205613cec46f4114e
#
_cell.length_a   1.000
_cell.length_b   1.000
_cell.length_c   1.000
_cell.angle_alpha   90.00
_cell.angle_beta   90.00
_cell.angle_gamma   90.00
#
_symmetry.space_group_name_H-M   'P 1'
#
loop_
_entity.id
_entity.type
_entity.pdbx_description
1 polymer ?
#
loop_
_entity_poly.entity_id
_entity_poly.type
_entity_poly.pdbx_seq_one_letter_code
_entity_poly.pdbx_strand_id
1 'polypeptide(L)'
;RTWLKSLIDVPEIYLKEKLENNEKESNEKLFEELNQKYAVVPMGNKMSIMNIAEDEIRFFSPGDFNLALQNRTAIDYSGADPNHIPASKWWLKHPERREYKKVDFLPLHETPNGVFNMWNGFAVKPKGGLEDIPFFHELIDEVICSGNEEWSLYLWGWLAHLVQCPEEKPGVALVMRSDAQGVGKSRFAVYVGSLLGRHYTTVTHSRHIHGNFNSHLKDTLLLFGDEAVWGGDRSTESILKQLITEPSMIIEMKGKDVFEVKSYLRLILATNSEWAAPVGLTDRRYYVLDVPNSRRNDH
;
A
#
# COMPACT_ATOMS: atom_id res chain seq x y z
N ARG A 1 -33.01 -36.36 -50.17
CA ARG A 1 -32.23 -36.46 -48.91
C ARG A 1 -30.71 -36.49 -49.13
N THR A 2 -30.21 -36.77 -50.33
CA THR A 2 -28.78 -36.95 -50.63
C THR A 2 -28.05 -35.61 -50.89
N TRP A 3 -28.73 -34.58 -51.40
CA TRP A 3 -28.10 -33.29 -51.72
C TRP A 3 -28.00 -32.34 -50.52
N LEU A 4 -28.73 -32.61 -49.42
CA LEU A 4 -28.57 -31.88 -48.16
C LEU A 4 -27.31 -32.30 -47.38
N LYS A 5 -26.77 -33.51 -47.62
CA LYS A 5 -25.49 -33.96 -47.02
C LYS A 5 -24.27 -33.28 -47.63
N SER A 6 -24.29 -32.92 -48.91
CA SER A 6 -23.19 -32.25 -49.59
C SER A 6 -23.06 -30.75 -49.27
N LEU A 7 -24.07 -30.16 -48.62
CA LEU A 7 -24.03 -28.76 -48.16
C LEU A 7 -23.48 -28.58 -46.71
N ILE A 8 -23.17 -29.68 -46.01
CA ILE A 8 -22.75 -29.69 -44.62
C ILE A 8 -21.35 -30.28 -44.46
N ASP A 9 -20.69 -30.72 -45.51
CA ASP A 9 -19.27 -31.12 -45.44
C ASP A 9 -18.36 -29.86 -45.41
N VAL A 10 -18.37 -29.20 -44.25
CA VAL A 10 -17.28 -28.28 -43.92
C VAL A 10 -16.01 -29.13 -43.83
N PRO A 11 -14.97 -28.88 -44.65
CA PRO A 11 -13.79 -29.71 -44.64
C PRO A 11 -13.25 -29.82 -43.20
N GLU A 12 -12.91 -31.02 -42.76
CA GLU A 12 -12.40 -31.32 -41.43
C GLU A 12 -11.21 -30.43 -41.10
N ILE A 13 -10.42 -30.09 -42.10
CA ILE A 13 -9.30 -29.13 -42.03
C ILE A 13 -9.75 -27.74 -41.62
N TYR A 14 -10.84 -27.22 -42.19
CA TYR A 14 -11.37 -25.90 -41.86
C TYR A 14 -11.90 -25.84 -40.42
N LEU A 15 -12.54 -26.90 -39.95
CA LEU A 15 -12.99 -26.98 -38.55
C LEU A 15 -11.81 -27.04 -37.60
N LYS A 16 -10.78 -27.76 -37.94
CA LYS A 16 -9.55 -27.87 -37.16
C LYS A 16 -8.81 -26.52 -37.07
N GLU A 17 -8.61 -25.83 -38.21
CA GLU A 17 -8.02 -24.50 -38.24
C GLU A 17 -8.81 -23.46 -37.43
N LYS A 18 -10.15 -23.53 -37.54
CA LYS A 18 -11.01 -22.62 -36.76
C LYS A 18 -10.96 -22.89 -35.27
N LEU A 19 -10.85 -24.13 -34.82
CA LEU A 19 -10.66 -24.52 -33.43
C LEU A 19 -9.30 -24.04 -32.91
N GLU A 20 -8.23 -24.29 -33.65
CA GLU A 20 -6.87 -23.85 -33.28
C GLU A 20 -6.79 -22.31 -33.19
N ASN A 21 -7.43 -21.57 -34.07
CA ASN A 21 -7.48 -20.10 -34.01
C ASN A 21 -8.25 -19.60 -32.78
N ASN A 22 -9.42 -20.21 -32.46
CA ASN A 22 -10.16 -19.87 -31.26
C ASN A 22 -9.37 -20.17 -29.97
N GLU A 23 -8.64 -21.26 -29.93
CA GLU A 23 -7.80 -21.66 -28.82
C GLU A 23 -6.61 -20.70 -28.63
N LYS A 24 -5.96 -20.27 -29.72
CA LYS A 24 -4.90 -19.26 -29.71
C LYS A 24 -5.42 -17.92 -29.19
N GLU A 25 -6.56 -17.46 -29.68
CA GLU A 25 -7.23 -16.24 -29.21
C GLU A 25 -7.60 -16.34 -27.70
N SER A 26 -8.01 -17.53 -27.25
CA SER A 26 -8.27 -17.78 -25.83
C SER A 26 -7.03 -17.69 -24.98
N ASN A 27 -5.88 -18.23 -25.46
CA ASN A 27 -4.60 -18.11 -24.79
C ASN A 27 -4.11 -16.66 -24.73
N GLU A 28 -4.26 -15.88 -25.81
CA GLU A 28 -3.88 -14.46 -25.84
C GLU A 28 -4.68 -13.66 -24.80
N LYS A 29 -5.98 -13.83 -24.74
CA LYS A 29 -6.84 -13.20 -23.72
C LYS A 29 -6.44 -13.60 -22.30
N LEU A 30 -6.13 -14.88 -22.09
CA LEU A 30 -5.64 -15.38 -20.80
C LEU A 30 -4.29 -14.77 -20.43
N PHE A 31 -3.38 -14.66 -21.40
CA PHE A 31 -2.07 -14.03 -21.20
C PHE A 31 -2.22 -12.57 -20.79
N GLU A 32 -3.00 -11.79 -21.52
CA GLU A 32 -3.26 -10.39 -21.21
C GLU A 32 -3.85 -10.22 -19.83
N GLU A 33 -4.85 -11.04 -19.48
CA GLU A 33 -5.47 -11.02 -18.15
C GLU A 33 -4.45 -11.30 -17.05
N LEU A 34 -3.65 -12.36 -17.19
CA LEU A 34 -2.64 -12.71 -16.18
C LEU A 34 -1.53 -11.67 -16.11
N ASN A 35 -1.10 -11.13 -17.24
CA ASN A 35 -0.08 -10.09 -17.31
C ASN A 35 -0.55 -8.74 -16.73
N GLN A 36 -1.85 -8.46 -16.78
CA GLN A 36 -2.43 -7.28 -16.12
C GLN A 36 -2.45 -7.45 -14.60
N LYS A 37 -2.68 -8.68 -14.11
CA LYS A 37 -2.88 -8.98 -12.70
C LYS A 37 -1.60 -9.33 -11.96
N TYR A 38 -0.64 -9.95 -12.62
CA TYR A 38 0.52 -10.55 -11.98
C TYR A 38 1.83 -10.08 -12.58
N ALA A 39 2.86 -10.09 -11.75
CA ALA A 39 4.24 -9.86 -12.16
C ALA A 39 5.19 -10.75 -11.34
N VAL A 40 6.27 -11.20 -11.95
CA VAL A 40 7.37 -11.89 -11.25
C VAL A 40 8.32 -10.83 -10.69
N VAL A 41 8.69 -10.96 -9.43
CA VAL A 41 9.55 -10.00 -8.72
C VAL A 41 10.52 -10.72 -7.77
N PRO A 42 11.74 -10.20 -7.58
CA PRO A 42 12.62 -10.67 -6.52
C PRO A 42 12.15 -10.15 -5.15
N MET A 43 12.22 -11.03 -4.16
CA MET A 43 11.97 -10.73 -2.74
C MET A 43 13.11 -11.34 -1.93
N GLY A 44 14.08 -10.52 -1.57
CA GLY A 44 15.35 -11.00 -1.02
C GLY A 44 16.05 -11.92 -2.03
N ASN A 45 16.39 -13.13 -1.62
CA ASN A 45 17.06 -14.12 -2.47
C ASN A 45 16.09 -15.04 -3.25
N LYS A 46 14.78 -14.81 -3.15
CA LYS A 46 13.75 -15.64 -3.80
C LYS A 46 12.93 -14.84 -4.80
N MET A 47 12.43 -15.55 -5.83
CA MET A 47 11.43 -14.98 -6.73
C MET A 47 10.03 -15.22 -6.16
N SER A 48 9.18 -14.22 -6.29
CA SER A 48 7.76 -14.24 -5.90
C SER A 48 6.89 -13.76 -7.04
N ILE A 49 5.62 -14.12 -7.01
CA ILE A 49 4.61 -13.57 -7.92
C ILE A 49 3.83 -12.50 -7.14
N MET A 50 3.80 -11.30 -7.67
CA MET A 50 3.09 -10.16 -7.11
C MET A 50 1.74 -10.02 -7.80
N ASN A 51 0.63 -9.89 -7.05
CA ASN A 51 -0.65 -9.43 -7.56
C ASN A 51 -0.68 -7.90 -7.48
N ILE A 52 -0.88 -7.27 -8.63
CA ILE A 52 -0.87 -5.80 -8.79
C ILE A 52 -2.23 -5.21 -9.11
N ALA A 53 -3.26 -6.05 -9.29
CA ALA A 53 -4.61 -5.63 -9.66
C ALA A 53 -5.51 -5.35 -8.46
N GLU A 54 -5.10 -5.72 -7.26
CA GLU A 54 -5.84 -5.48 -6.02
C GLU A 54 -5.37 -4.20 -5.33
N ASP A 55 -6.23 -3.60 -4.53
CA ASP A 55 -5.88 -2.43 -3.72
C ASP A 55 -4.72 -2.72 -2.77
N GLU A 56 -4.64 -3.96 -2.27
CA GLU A 56 -3.50 -4.44 -1.48
C GLU A 56 -2.57 -5.31 -2.33
N ILE A 57 -1.30 -4.91 -2.44
CA ILE A 57 -0.28 -5.70 -3.13
C ILE A 57 0.03 -6.96 -2.33
N ARG A 58 -0.27 -8.12 -2.92
CA ARG A 58 0.02 -9.44 -2.34
C ARG A 58 1.13 -10.14 -3.09
N PHE A 59 1.92 -10.90 -2.33
CA PHE A 59 3.02 -11.70 -2.88
C PHE A 59 2.75 -13.18 -2.65
N PHE A 60 2.77 -13.95 -3.71
CA PHE A 60 2.58 -15.40 -3.70
C PHE A 60 3.90 -16.13 -3.84
N SER A 61 4.03 -17.27 -3.18
CA SER A 61 5.02 -18.26 -3.61
C SER A 61 4.59 -18.91 -4.94
N PRO A 62 5.50 -19.51 -5.72
CA PRO A 62 5.10 -20.27 -6.91
C PRO A 62 4.08 -21.37 -6.62
N GLY A 63 4.13 -21.96 -5.42
CA GLY A 63 3.14 -22.97 -4.97
C GLY A 63 1.76 -22.37 -4.75
N ASP A 64 1.67 -21.26 -4.03
CA ASP A 64 0.41 -20.55 -3.77
C ASP A 64 -0.20 -20.02 -5.08
N PHE A 65 0.63 -19.51 -5.98
CA PHE A 65 0.19 -19.06 -7.30
C PHE A 65 -0.38 -20.20 -8.15
N ASN A 66 0.28 -21.38 -8.12
CA ASN A 66 -0.25 -22.57 -8.79
C ASN A 66 -1.60 -22.99 -8.21
N LEU A 67 -1.75 -22.95 -6.89
CA LEU A 67 -3.01 -23.28 -6.22
C LEU A 67 -4.12 -22.28 -6.59
N ALA A 68 -3.81 -20.98 -6.59
CA ALA A 68 -4.77 -19.92 -6.94
C ALA A 68 -5.32 -20.02 -8.37
N LEU A 69 -4.54 -20.57 -9.30
CA LEU A 69 -4.92 -20.74 -10.72
C LEU A 69 -5.14 -22.21 -11.11
N GLN A 70 -5.30 -23.13 -10.16
CA GLN A 70 -5.36 -24.57 -10.43
C GLN A 70 -6.53 -24.98 -11.33
N ASN A 71 -7.64 -24.24 -11.28
CA ASN A 71 -8.84 -24.48 -12.10
C ASN A 71 -8.78 -23.83 -13.48
N ARG A 72 -7.66 -23.20 -13.85
CA ARG A 72 -7.47 -22.53 -15.14
C ARG A 72 -6.37 -23.24 -15.93
N THR A 73 -6.65 -23.47 -17.21
CA THR A 73 -5.71 -24.13 -18.13
C THR A 73 -5.44 -23.24 -19.34
N ALA A 74 -4.26 -23.40 -19.90
CA ALA A 74 -3.86 -22.88 -21.21
C ALA A 74 -3.45 -24.05 -22.11
N ILE A 75 -3.40 -23.83 -23.40
CA ILE A 75 -2.95 -24.83 -24.38
C ILE A 75 -1.50 -24.53 -24.71
N ASP A 76 -0.63 -25.50 -24.45
CA ASP A 76 0.79 -25.44 -24.80
C ASP A 76 1.02 -26.08 -26.17
N TYR A 77 1.48 -25.27 -27.11
CA TYR A 77 1.80 -25.67 -28.49
C TYR A 77 3.31 -25.94 -28.69
N SER A 78 4.11 -25.98 -27.63
CA SER A 78 5.54 -26.18 -27.73
C SER A 78 5.95 -27.65 -28.10
N GLY A 79 5.03 -28.60 -27.97
CA GLY A 79 5.20 -30.02 -28.31
C GLY A 79 4.69 -30.38 -29.71
N ALA A 80 4.79 -31.68 -30.05
CA ALA A 80 4.26 -32.20 -31.30
C ALA A 80 2.73 -32.12 -31.37
N ASP A 81 2.04 -32.28 -30.23
CA ASP A 81 0.62 -32.15 -30.08
C ASP A 81 0.25 -31.09 -29.03
N PRO A 82 -0.83 -30.31 -29.23
CA PRO A 82 -1.33 -29.37 -28.23
C PRO A 82 -1.67 -30.07 -26.92
N ASN A 83 -1.23 -29.50 -25.79
CA ASN A 83 -1.47 -30.06 -24.47
C ASN A 83 -2.04 -29.02 -23.51
N HIS A 84 -3.04 -29.42 -22.73
CA HIS A 84 -3.60 -28.57 -21.67
C HIS A 84 -2.70 -28.59 -20.45
N ILE A 85 -2.17 -27.43 -20.08
CA ILE A 85 -1.35 -27.25 -18.89
C ILE A 85 -1.93 -26.20 -17.95
N PRO A 86 -1.62 -26.23 -16.64
CA PRO A 86 -2.06 -25.19 -15.70
C PRO A 86 -1.64 -23.79 -16.18
N ALA A 87 -2.59 -22.86 -16.18
CA ALA A 87 -2.36 -21.49 -16.64
C ALA A 87 -1.19 -20.81 -15.91
N SER A 88 -1.00 -21.10 -14.62
CA SER A 88 0.11 -20.59 -13.82
C SER A 88 1.48 -21.04 -14.38
N LYS A 89 1.62 -22.33 -14.72
CA LYS A 89 2.85 -22.89 -15.28
C LYS A 89 3.12 -22.34 -16.69
N TRP A 90 2.06 -22.22 -17.48
CA TRP A 90 2.14 -21.68 -18.83
C TRP A 90 2.58 -20.20 -18.82
N TRP A 91 1.94 -19.35 -18.00
CA TRP A 91 2.29 -17.95 -17.89
C TRP A 91 3.71 -17.76 -17.32
N LEU A 92 4.13 -18.55 -16.32
CA LEU A 92 5.48 -18.47 -15.76
C LEU A 92 6.59 -18.82 -16.77
N LYS A 93 6.28 -19.58 -17.83
CA LYS A 93 7.23 -19.90 -18.92
C LYS A 93 7.17 -18.89 -20.07
N HIS A 94 6.13 -18.05 -20.12
CA HIS A 94 5.93 -17.14 -21.25
C HIS A 94 7.06 -16.09 -21.31
N PRO A 95 7.70 -15.88 -22.50
CA PRO A 95 8.83 -14.97 -22.63
C PRO A 95 8.48 -13.50 -22.35
N GLU A 96 7.24 -13.11 -22.60
CA GLU A 96 6.73 -11.75 -22.41
C GLU A 96 5.94 -11.58 -21.10
N ARG A 97 6.06 -12.54 -20.17
CA ARG A 97 5.44 -12.38 -18.85
C ARG A 97 5.95 -11.11 -18.19
N ARG A 98 5.07 -10.43 -17.47
CA ARG A 98 5.45 -9.23 -16.74
C ARG A 98 6.42 -9.59 -15.60
N GLU A 99 7.53 -8.88 -15.55
CA GLU A 99 8.52 -9.04 -14.49
C GLU A 99 9.18 -7.70 -14.15
N TYR A 100 9.61 -7.57 -12.91
CA TYR A 100 10.35 -6.41 -12.42
C TYR A 100 11.64 -6.87 -11.72
N LYS A 101 12.66 -6.02 -11.78
CA LYS A 101 13.95 -6.24 -11.13
C LYS A 101 13.93 -5.86 -9.65
N LYS A 102 13.00 -5.00 -9.25
CA LYS A 102 12.84 -4.47 -7.89
C LYS A 102 11.41 -4.03 -7.65
N VAL A 103 10.98 -4.11 -6.40
CA VAL A 103 9.78 -3.43 -5.88
C VAL A 103 10.25 -2.31 -4.98
N ASP A 104 9.69 -1.11 -5.11
CA ASP A 104 10.01 0.03 -4.26
C ASP A 104 8.78 0.91 -4.03
N PHE A 105 8.85 1.81 -3.05
CA PHE A 105 7.83 2.80 -2.77
C PHE A 105 8.40 4.18 -3.07
N LEU A 106 7.92 4.83 -4.14
CA LEU A 106 8.52 6.05 -4.70
C LEU A 106 7.42 7.10 -4.97
N PRO A 107 6.88 7.77 -3.92
CA PRO A 107 5.90 8.84 -4.11
C PRO A 107 6.47 9.95 -5.00
N LEU A 108 5.73 10.35 -6.05
CA LEU A 108 6.05 11.39 -7.03
C LEU A 108 7.42 11.30 -7.73
N HIS A 109 8.26 10.34 -7.40
CA HIS A 109 9.52 10.11 -8.13
C HIS A 109 9.26 9.45 -9.48
N GLU A 110 10.12 9.73 -10.44
CA GLU A 110 10.21 8.93 -11.67
C GLU A 110 10.54 7.49 -11.31
N THR A 111 9.77 6.56 -11.89
CA THR A 111 9.97 5.14 -11.64
C THR A 111 11.07 4.62 -12.57
N PRO A 112 12.21 4.14 -12.04
CA PRO A 112 13.29 3.59 -12.85
C PRO A 112 12.84 2.35 -13.65
N ASN A 113 13.46 2.13 -14.81
CA ASN A 113 13.16 0.95 -15.64
C ASN A 113 13.35 -0.35 -14.86
N GLY A 114 12.34 -1.20 -14.92
CA GLY A 114 12.34 -2.51 -14.25
C GLY A 114 12.02 -2.44 -12.75
N VAL A 115 11.63 -1.30 -12.22
CA VAL A 115 11.13 -1.15 -10.85
C VAL A 115 9.60 -1.11 -10.86
N PHE A 116 8.97 -1.88 -9.98
CA PHE A 116 7.56 -1.69 -9.68
C PHE A 116 7.44 -0.65 -8.56
N ASN A 117 6.78 0.46 -8.85
CA ASN A 117 6.50 1.48 -7.86
C ASN A 117 5.16 1.18 -7.16
N MET A 118 5.21 0.99 -5.85
CA MET A 118 4.01 0.74 -5.04
C MET A 118 3.17 1.99 -4.81
N TRP A 119 3.69 3.18 -5.13
CA TRP A 119 2.92 4.43 -5.05
C TRP A 119 1.79 4.44 -6.08
N ASN A 120 0.55 4.61 -5.61
CA ASN A 120 -0.66 4.62 -6.44
C ASN A 120 -1.33 6.01 -6.51
N GLY A 121 -0.65 7.06 -6.03
CA GLY A 121 -1.21 8.41 -5.97
C GLY A 121 -2.07 8.65 -4.72
N PHE A 122 -2.66 9.84 -4.69
CA PHE A 122 -3.64 10.21 -3.67
C PHE A 122 -5.01 9.62 -4.01
N ALA A 123 -5.81 9.30 -2.97
CA ALA A 123 -7.15 8.76 -3.13
C ALA A 123 -8.17 9.79 -3.64
N VAL A 124 -7.83 11.07 -3.54
CA VAL A 124 -8.69 12.19 -3.92
C VAL A 124 -7.97 13.11 -4.91
N LYS A 125 -8.74 13.80 -5.75
CA LYS A 125 -8.24 14.87 -6.62
C LYS A 125 -8.48 16.21 -5.93
N PRO A 126 -7.52 17.16 -5.98
CA PRO A 126 -7.70 18.51 -5.45
C PRO A 126 -8.93 19.18 -6.06
N LYS A 127 -9.77 19.77 -5.22
CA LYS A 127 -10.96 20.54 -5.65
C LYS A 127 -11.33 21.52 -4.56
N GLY A 128 -11.77 22.74 -4.97
CA GLY A 128 -12.23 23.78 -4.06
C GLY A 128 -11.12 24.52 -3.32
N GLY A 129 -11.46 25.19 -2.23
CA GLY A 129 -10.60 25.99 -1.38
C GLY A 129 -10.88 25.77 0.11
N LEU A 130 -10.27 26.59 0.97
CA LEU A 130 -10.47 26.51 2.43
C LEU A 130 -11.92 26.76 2.83
N GLU A 131 -12.65 27.57 2.07
CA GLU A 131 -14.07 27.86 2.26
C GLU A 131 -14.95 26.62 2.12
N ASP A 132 -14.50 25.58 1.44
CA ASP A 132 -15.25 24.33 1.25
C ASP A 132 -15.04 23.33 2.39
N ILE A 133 -14.11 23.61 3.33
CA ILE A 133 -13.74 22.72 4.42
C ILE A 133 -13.82 23.40 5.81
N PRO A 134 -14.86 24.19 6.12
CA PRO A 134 -14.91 24.99 7.35
C PRO A 134 -14.80 24.13 8.61
N PHE A 135 -15.41 22.96 8.64
CA PHE A 135 -15.33 22.06 9.81
C PHE A 135 -13.95 21.46 10.01
N PHE A 136 -13.21 21.17 8.92
CA PHE A 136 -11.85 20.67 9.04
C PHE A 136 -10.89 21.77 9.50
N HIS A 137 -11.11 22.99 9.03
CA HIS A 137 -10.37 24.18 9.47
C HIS A 137 -10.60 24.43 10.96
N GLU A 138 -11.86 24.43 11.41
CA GLU A 138 -12.22 24.55 12.83
C GLU A 138 -11.61 23.42 13.68
N LEU A 139 -11.64 22.17 13.18
CA LEU A 139 -11.03 21.03 13.86
C LEU A 139 -9.53 21.23 14.09
N ILE A 140 -8.81 21.77 13.11
CA ILE A 140 -7.37 22.04 13.24
C ILE A 140 -7.12 23.21 14.20
N ASP A 141 -7.72 24.36 13.91
CA ASP A 141 -7.34 25.60 14.58
C ASP A 141 -7.89 25.67 16.01
N GLU A 142 -9.16 25.36 16.19
CA GLU A 142 -9.84 25.54 17.49
C GLU A 142 -9.73 24.30 18.37
N VAL A 143 -9.75 23.08 17.76
CA VAL A 143 -9.78 21.85 18.56
C VAL A 143 -8.38 21.31 18.77
N ILE A 144 -7.65 21.01 17.70
CA ILE A 144 -6.33 20.37 17.82
C ILE A 144 -5.28 21.37 18.32
N CYS A 145 -5.31 22.59 17.82
CA CYS A 145 -4.34 23.64 18.14
C CYS A 145 -4.83 24.59 19.26
N SER A 146 -6.03 24.40 19.82
CA SER A 146 -6.56 25.21 20.92
C SER A 146 -6.62 26.71 20.64
N GLY A 147 -6.82 27.13 19.39
CA GLY A 147 -6.76 28.54 18.97
C GLY A 147 -5.35 29.14 18.97
N ASN A 148 -4.31 28.33 19.14
CA ASN A 148 -2.93 28.80 19.09
C ASN A 148 -2.46 28.93 17.64
N GLU A 149 -2.23 30.17 17.19
CA GLU A 149 -1.86 30.48 15.80
C GLU A 149 -0.51 29.84 15.38
N GLU A 150 0.47 29.78 16.27
CA GLU A 150 1.78 29.18 15.97
C GLU A 150 1.65 27.65 15.75
N TRP A 151 0.86 26.99 16.60
CA TRP A 151 0.60 25.56 16.46
C TRP A 151 -0.21 25.26 15.20
N SER A 152 -1.20 26.08 14.91
CA SER A 152 -2.00 25.96 13.69
C SER A 152 -1.13 26.12 12.44
N LEU A 153 -0.32 27.17 12.38
CA LEU A 153 0.59 27.41 11.25
C LEU A 153 1.56 26.24 11.03
N TYR A 154 2.13 25.70 12.11
CA TYR A 154 3.00 24.53 12.01
C TYR A 154 2.26 23.29 11.50
N LEU A 155 1.09 23.01 12.05
CA LEU A 155 0.29 21.84 11.67
C LEU A 155 -0.17 21.91 10.21
N TRP A 156 -0.64 23.09 9.74
CA TRP A 156 -0.96 23.31 8.33
C TRP A 156 0.26 23.16 7.43
N GLY A 157 1.43 23.65 7.85
CA GLY A 157 2.69 23.46 7.15
C GLY A 157 3.08 21.99 7.03
N TRP A 158 2.91 21.22 8.11
CA TRP A 158 3.19 19.78 8.12
C TRP A 158 2.23 19.00 7.19
N LEU A 159 0.94 19.36 7.16
CA LEU A 159 -0.06 18.80 6.24
C LEU A 159 0.23 19.17 4.78
N ALA A 160 0.60 20.43 4.55
CA ALA A 160 1.01 20.87 3.21
C ALA A 160 2.23 20.08 2.71
N HIS A 161 3.23 19.86 3.56
CA HIS A 161 4.40 19.05 3.24
C HIS A 161 4.03 17.58 2.95
N LEU A 162 3.06 17.01 3.67
CA LEU A 162 2.56 15.65 3.40
C LEU A 162 2.02 15.51 1.97
N VAL A 163 1.33 16.54 1.47
CA VAL A 163 0.64 16.51 0.18
C VAL A 163 1.53 17.02 -0.96
N GLN A 164 2.33 18.04 -0.71
CA GLN A 164 3.14 18.70 -1.73
C GLN A 164 4.51 18.03 -1.93
N CYS A 165 5.08 17.46 -0.87
CA CYS A 165 6.39 16.80 -0.87
C CYS A 165 6.30 15.39 -0.26
N PRO A 166 5.42 14.50 -0.75
CA PRO A 166 5.28 13.16 -0.19
C PRO A 166 6.55 12.31 -0.34
N GLU A 167 7.43 12.68 -1.25
CA GLU A 167 8.74 12.07 -1.52
C GLU A 167 9.84 12.48 -0.52
N GLU A 168 9.53 13.36 0.42
CA GLU A 168 10.47 13.81 1.45
C GLU A 168 9.97 13.43 2.85
N LYS A 169 10.88 13.07 3.75
CA LYS A 169 10.56 12.89 5.18
C LYS A 169 10.63 14.21 5.91
N PRO A 170 9.60 14.60 6.70
CA PRO A 170 9.65 15.83 7.51
C PRO A 170 10.62 15.69 8.70
N GLY A 171 11.00 14.46 9.09
CA GLY A 171 11.83 14.20 10.26
C GLY A 171 11.15 14.48 11.60
N VAL A 172 9.85 14.77 11.59
CA VAL A 172 9.04 15.11 12.75
C VAL A 172 7.72 14.33 12.74
N ALA A 173 7.42 13.66 13.85
CA ALA A 173 6.12 13.05 14.12
C ALA A 173 5.21 14.03 14.86
N LEU A 174 3.92 14.02 14.51
CA LEU A 174 2.89 14.73 15.28
C LEU A 174 2.44 13.85 16.45
N VAL A 175 2.34 14.42 17.63
CA VAL A 175 1.83 13.75 18.83
C VAL A 175 0.68 14.57 19.38
N MET A 176 -0.51 14.00 19.39
CA MET A 176 -1.72 14.60 19.96
C MET A 176 -2.01 13.95 21.32
N ARG A 177 -1.89 14.73 22.36
CA ARG A 177 -2.14 14.30 23.74
C ARG A 177 -3.39 14.94 24.29
N SER A 178 -4.17 14.22 25.08
CA SER A 178 -5.31 14.77 25.84
C SER A 178 -5.58 13.92 27.07
N ASP A 179 -6.19 14.50 28.09
CA ASP A 179 -6.60 13.78 29.31
C ASP A 179 -7.87 12.95 29.11
N ALA A 180 -8.59 13.17 28.00
CA ALA A 180 -9.85 12.50 27.72
C ALA A 180 -9.94 11.93 26.32
N GLN A 181 -10.79 10.92 26.16
CA GLN A 181 -11.19 10.37 24.86
C GLN A 181 -12.30 11.23 24.23
N GLY A 182 -12.44 11.13 22.90
CA GLY A 182 -13.51 11.80 22.15
C GLY A 182 -13.29 13.28 21.86
N VAL A 183 -12.03 13.75 21.93
CA VAL A 183 -11.66 15.18 21.69
C VAL A 183 -11.26 15.46 20.22
N GLY A 184 -11.43 14.52 19.29
CA GLY A 184 -11.19 14.75 17.86
C GLY A 184 -9.88 14.20 17.28
N LYS A 185 -8.91 13.73 18.08
CA LYS A 185 -7.59 13.24 17.63
C LYS A 185 -7.68 12.18 16.52
N SER A 186 -8.42 11.09 16.77
CA SER A 186 -8.56 10.00 15.80
C SER A 186 -9.36 10.44 14.57
N ARG A 187 -10.33 11.36 14.74
CA ARG A 187 -11.09 11.94 13.63
C ARG A 187 -10.18 12.73 12.68
N PHE A 188 -9.30 13.57 13.24
CA PHE A 188 -8.30 14.30 12.47
C PHE A 188 -7.41 13.34 11.66
N ALA A 189 -6.84 12.31 12.30
CA ALA A 189 -5.97 11.35 11.62
C ALA A 189 -6.69 10.58 10.51
N VAL A 190 -7.96 10.20 10.71
CA VAL A 190 -8.79 9.52 9.69
C VAL A 190 -9.07 10.44 8.50
N TYR A 191 -9.38 11.71 8.72
CA TYR A 191 -9.61 12.66 7.63
C TYR A 191 -8.35 12.85 6.79
N VAL A 192 -7.20 13.08 7.43
CA VAL A 192 -5.91 13.18 6.73
C VAL A 192 -5.59 11.88 6.01
N GLY A 193 -5.81 10.74 6.65
CA GLY A 193 -5.58 9.42 6.08
C GLY A 193 -6.45 9.13 4.85
N SER A 194 -7.68 9.64 4.81
CA SER A 194 -8.60 9.45 3.68
C SER A 194 -8.05 10.04 2.36
N LEU A 195 -7.17 11.06 2.44
CA LEU A 195 -6.51 11.64 1.28
C LEU A 195 -5.51 10.66 0.64
N LEU A 196 -4.96 9.76 1.44
CA LEU A 196 -3.87 8.87 1.07
C LEU A 196 -4.36 7.47 0.66
N GLY A 197 -5.60 7.12 0.97
CA GLY A 197 -6.19 5.81 0.65
C GLY A 197 -5.35 4.67 1.21
N ARG A 198 -4.88 3.77 0.35
CA ARG A 198 -4.09 2.59 0.75
C ARG A 198 -2.74 2.92 1.40
N HIS A 199 -2.26 4.14 1.25
CA HIS A 199 -0.99 4.59 1.85
C HIS A 199 -1.15 5.13 3.28
N TYR A 200 -2.33 4.96 3.87
CA TYR A 200 -2.64 5.24 5.26
C TYR A 200 -2.83 3.94 6.04
N THR A 201 -2.17 3.85 7.18
CA THR A 201 -2.26 2.67 8.06
C THR A 201 -2.53 3.12 9.49
N THR A 202 -3.50 2.48 10.15
CA THR A 202 -3.78 2.68 11.58
C THR A 202 -3.29 1.48 12.38
N VAL A 203 -2.62 1.74 13.49
CA VAL A 203 -2.19 0.72 14.45
C VAL A 203 -2.65 1.09 15.84
N THR A 204 -3.21 0.10 16.57
CA THR A 204 -3.75 0.26 17.93
C THR A 204 -2.91 -0.47 18.99
N HIS A 205 -1.87 -1.19 18.57
CA HIS A 205 -0.99 -1.94 19.46
C HIS A 205 0.47 -1.72 19.08
N SER A 206 1.32 -1.49 20.08
CA SER A 206 2.75 -1.28 19.90
C SER A 206 3.45 -2.43 19.15
N ARG A 207 3.01 -3.67 19.33
CA ARG A 207 3.52 -4.83 18.59
C ARG A 207 3.42 -4.70 17.07
N HIS A 208 2.49 -3.91 16.54
CA HIS A 208 2.35 -3.65 15.10
C HIS A 208 3.34 -2.59 14.62
N ILE A 209 3.97 -1.86 15.55
CA ILE A 209 5.05 -0.91 15.26
C ILE A 209 6.40 -1.60 15.36
N HIS A 210 6.62 -2.39 16.42
CA HIS A 210 7.91 -3.02 16.74
C HIS A 210 7.98 -4.54 16.59
N GLY A 211 6.89 -5.18 16.15
CA GLY A 211 6.86 -6.63 15.89
C GLY A 211 7.68 -7.01 14.66
N ASN A 212 8.09 -8.29 14.60
CA ASN A 212 8.94 -8.81 13.52
C ASN A 212 8.29 -8.71 12.13
N PHE A 213 6.93 -8.72 12.05
CA PHE A 213 6.23 -8.67 10.75
C PHE A 213 5.63 -7.30 10.51
N ASN A 214 6.28 -6.52 9.65
CA ASN A 214 5.94 -5.13 9.36
C ASN A 214 5.52 -4.89 7.90
N SER A 215 5.05 -5.94 7.22
CA SER A 215 4.68 -5.87 5.80
C SER A 215 3.63 -4.81 5.45
N HIS A 216 2.81 -4.40 6.42
CA HIS A 216 1.83 -3.33 6.29
C HIS A 216 2.47 -1.94 6.13
N LEU A 217 3.76 -1.78 6.48
CA LEU A 217 4.49 -0.51 6.34
C LEU A 217 5.17 -0.35 4.98
N LYS A 218 5.20 -1.38 4.13
CA LYS A 218 5.97 -1.41 2.87
C LYS A 218 5.63 -0.28 1.89
N ASP A 219 4.38 0.19 1.92
CA ASP A 219 3.82 1.22 1.06
C ASP A 219 2.98 2.24 1.84
N THR A 220 3.29 2.40 3.15
CA THR A 220 2.64 3.37 4.03
C THR A 220 3.35 4.73 3.97
N LEU A 221 2.59 5.78 3.65
CA LEU A 221 3.04 7.17 3.72
C LEU A 221 2.71 7.81 5.06
N LEU A 222 1.52 7.49 5.63
CA LEU A 222 1.09 7.98 6.93
C LEU A 222 0.69 6.81 7.84
N LEU A 223 1.38 6.70 8.96
CA LEU A 223 1.06 5.75 10.02
C LEU A 223 0.40 6.52 11.18
N PHE A 224 -0.81 6.11 11.54
CA PHE A 224 -1.51 6.59 12.72
C PHE A 224 -1.42 5.56 13.85
N GLY A 225 -0.81 5.96 14.95
CA GLY A 225 -0.78 5.18 16.19
C GLY A 225 -1.85 5.68 17.16
N ASP A 226 -2.97 4.94 17.28
CA ASP A 226 -4.04 5.25 18.21
C ASP A 226 -3.84 4.47 19.51
N GLU A 227 -3.39 5.18 20.56
CA GLU A 227 -2.99 4.57 21.85
C GLU A 227 -1.95 3.43 21.71
N ALA A 228 -1.32 3.33 20.53
CA ALA A 228 -0.40 2.24 20.20
C ALA A 228 0.99 2.37 20.83
N VAL A 229 1.30 3.54 21.36
CA VAL A 229 2.62 3.82 21.94
C VAL A 229 2.49 4.01 23.43
N TRP A 230 3.11 3.10 24.16
CA TRP A 230 3.17 3.17 25.62
C TRP A 230 4.51 3.77 26.06
N GLY A 231 4.42 4.86 26.83
CA GLY A 231 5.63 5.50 27.41
C GLY A 231 6.33 4.55 28.38
N GLY A 232 7.63 4.33 28.17
CA GLY A 232 8.47 3.51 29.04
C GLY A 232 9.08 2.27 28.37
N ASP A 233 8.63 1.89 27.18
CA ASP A 233 9.30 0.83 26.40
C ASP A 233 10.41 1.42 25.52
N ARG A 234 11.66 1.26 25.95
CA ARG A 234 12.86 1.73 25.23
C ARG A 234 13.00 1.11 23.83
N SER A 235 12.47 -0.09 23.61
CA SER A 235 12.51 -0.74 22.29
C SER A 235 11.62 -0.02 21.31
N THR A 236 10.40 0.32 21.72
CA THR A 236 9.46 1.12 20.93
C THR A 236 10.03 2.51 20.62
N GLU A 237 10.70 3.15 21.59
CA GLU A 237 11.35 4.46 21.37
C GLU A 237 12.37 4.41 20.23
N SER A 238 13.27 3.43 20.25
CA SER A 238 14.31 3.28 19.24
C SER A 238 13.70 3.09 17.84
N ILE A 239 12.65 2.27 17.73
CA ILE A 239 11.98 1.99 16.46
C ILE A 239 11.23 3.22 15.95
N LEU A 240 10.54 3.96 16.82
CA LEU A 240 9.89 5.22 16.42
C LEU A 240 10.90 6.22 15.86
N LYS A 241 12.06 6.38 16.53
CA LYS A 241 13.13 7.24 16.03
C LYS A 241 13.61 6.82 14.65
N GLN A 242 13.78 5.52 14.42
CA GLN A 242 14.13 4.98 13.09
C GLN A 242 13.03 5.27 12.07
N LEU A 243 11.76 4.99 12.39
CA LEU A 243 10.64 5.26 11.48
C LEU A 243 10.54 6.74 11.10
N ILE A 244 10.88 7.66 12.01
CA ILE A 244 10.85 9.10 11.76
C ILE A 244 12.02 9.55 10.88
N THR A 245 13.23 9.01 11.10
CA THR A 245 14.47 9.59 10.54
C THR A 245 15.11 8.77 9.42
N GLU A 246 14.99 7.43 9.45
CA GLU A 246 15.72 6.60 8.49
C GLU A 246 15.11 6.68 7.07
N PRO A 247 15.95 6.82 6.03
CA PRO A 247 15.48 6.95 4.64
C PRO A 247 14.99 5.63 4.04
N SER A 248 15.25 4.51 4.69
CA SER A 248 14.81 3.18 4.26
C SER A 248 14.36 2.34 5.45
N MET A 249 13.62 1.29 5.17
CA MET A 249 13.22 0.30 6.17
C MET A 249 13.32 -1.11 5.62
N ILE A 250 13.63 -2.05 6.48
CA ILE A 250 13.60 -3.48 6.18
C ILE A 250 12.17 -3.98 6.40
N ILE A 251 11.61 -4.62 5.38
CA ILE A 251 10.30 -5.25 5.45
C ILE A 251 10.47 -6.74 5.66
N GLU A 252 9.81 -7.23 6.71
CA GLU A 252 9.75 -8.64 7.04
C GLU A 252 8.33 -9.17 6.85
N MET A 253 8.19 -10.23 6.06
CA MET A 253 6.93 -10.93 5.83
C MET A 253 7.03 -12.38 6.30
N LYS A 254 5.98 -12.91 6.90
CA LYS A 254 5.97 -14.31 7.38
C LYS A 254 6.31 -15.29 6.26
N GLY A 255 7.38 -16.07 6.47
CA GLY A 255 7.81 -17.12 5.53
C GLY A 255 8.48 -16.62 4.25
N LYS A 256 8.85 -15.33 4.19
CA LYS A 256 9.60 -14.74 3.06
C LYS A 256 10.90 -14.12 3.54
N ASP A 257 11.84 -13.99 2.63
CA ASP A 257 13.06 -13.26 2.91
C ASP A 257 12.77 -11.78 3.11
N VAL A 258 13.57 -11.12 3.94
CA VAL A 258 13.49 -9.68 4.15
C VAL A 258 13.92 -8.93 2.90
N PHE A 259 13.34 -7.75 2.70
CA PHE A 259 13.75 -6.84 1.63
C PHE A 259 13.69 -5.39 2.12
N GLU A 260 14.48 -4.54 1.50
CA GLU A 260 14.54 -3.13 1.81
C GLU A 260 13.68 -2.31 0.85
N VAL A 261 12.96 -1.32 1.40
CA VAL A 261 12.26 -0.28 0.62
C VAL A 261 12.66 1.10 1.12
N LYS A 262 12.55 2.10 0.25
CA LYS A 262 12.64 3.49 0.68
C LYS A 262 11.47 3.82 1.61
N SER A 263 11.73 4.65 2.61
CA SER A 263 10.75 5.04 3.62
C SER A 263 10.48 6.53 3.56
N TYR A 264 9.25 6.88 3.26
CA TYR A 264 8.71 8.25 3.30
C TYR A 264 7.66 8.39 4.41
N LEU A 265 7.64 7.42 5.30
CA LEU A 265 6.65 7.29 6.35
C LEU A 265 6.65 8.50 7.28
N ARG A 266 5.46 9.01 7.57
CA ARG A 266 5.16 10.03 8.56
C ARG A 266 4.32 9.43 9.67
N LEU A 267 4.44 9.98 10.86
CA LEU A 267 3.77 9.48 12.05
C LEU A 267 2.83 10.54 12.64
N ILE A 268 1.61 10.10 12.93
CA ILE A 268 0.69 10.78 13.85
C ILE A 268 0.44 9.81 15.01
N LEU A 269 0.67 10.25 16.22
CA LEU A 269 0.44 9.48 17.43
C LEU A 269 -0.63 10.17 18.28
N ALA A 270 -1.66 9.41 18.69
CA ALA A 270 -2.67 9.88 19.62
C ALA A 270 -2.57 9.11 20.93
N THR A 271 -2.68 9.81 22.05
CA THR A 271 -2.66 9.21 23.38
C THR A 271 -3.49 9.99 24.36
N ASN A 272 -3.97 9.29 25.39
CA ASN A 272 -4.63 9.84 26.56
C ASN A 272 -3.73 9.81 27.81
N SER A 273 -2.46 9.43 27.66
CA SER A 273 -1.49 9.37 28.74
C SER A 273 -0.61 10.62 28.79
N GLU A 274 -0.26 11.08 29.99
CA GLU A 274 0.75 12.12 30.19
C GLU A 274 2.09 11.76 29.55
N TRP A 275 2.35 10.48 29.35
CA TRP A 275 3.54 9.93 28.67
C TRP A 275 3.24 9.58 27.20
N ALA A 276 2.98 10.61 26.40
CA ALA A 276 2.57 10.47 25.00
C ALA A 276 3.60 9.87 24.06
N ALA A 277 4.85 10.05 24.38
CA ALA A 277 5.98 9.45 23.68
C ALA A 277 7.09 9.27 24.72
N PRO A 278 8.05 8.37 24.49
CA PRO A 278 9.26 8.30 25.30
C PRO A 278 10.17 9.51 25.01
N VAL A 279 9.61 10.71 25.16
CA VAL A 279 10.25 11.94 24.76
C VAL A 279 10.86 12.60 26.01
N GLY A 280 12.16 12.65 26.06
CA GLY A 280 12.76 13.76 26.78
C GLY A 280 12.23 15.06 26.18
N LEU A 281 11.83 16.02 26.99
CA LEU A 281 11.24 17.34 26.62
C LEU A 281 12.02 18.12 25.55
N THR A 282 13.13 17.60 25.05
CA THR A 282 14.06 18.22 24.09
C THR A 282 14.24 17.43 22.80
N ASP A 283 13.49 16.33 22.56
CA ASP A 283 13.65 15.54 21.33
C ASP A 283 12.94 16.21 20.15
N ARG A 284 13.71 16.83 19.27
CA ARG A 284 13.26 17.57 18.07
C ARG A 284 12.45 16.75 17.06
N ARG A 285 12.35 15.42 17.26
CA ARG A 285 11.63 14.52 16.37
C ARG A 285 10.13 14.51 16.61
N TYR A 286 9.67 15.14 17.68
CA TYR A 286 8.26 15.11 18.06
C TYR A 286 7.72 16.53 18.20
N TYR A 287 6.60 16.78 17.54
CA TYR A 287 5.80 17.98 17.74
C TYR A 287 4.57 17.60 18.54
N VAL A 288 4.51 18.05 19.80
CA VAL A 288 3.48 17.64 20.76
C VAL A 288 2.40 18.72 20.83
N LEU A 289 1.16 18.31 20.62
CA LEU A 289 -0.04 19.14 20.72
C LEU A 289 -0.89 18.63 21.87
N ASP A 290 -1.13 19.49 22.87
CA ASP A 290 -2.04 19.22 23.98
C ASP A 290 -3.46 19.62 23.58
N VAL A 291 -4.26 18.61 23.21
CA VAL A 291 -5.63 18.80 22.73
C VAL A 291 -6.58 18.94 23.92
N PRO A 292 -7.28 20.09 24.06
CA PRO A 292 -8.14 20.34 25.20
C PRO A 292 -9.43 19.50 25.15
N ASN A 293 -10.08 19.41 26.31
CA ASN A 293 -11.35 18.70 26.46
C ASN A 293 -12.59 19.57 26.14
N SER A 294 -12.40 20.80 25.70
CA SER A 294 -13.46 21.82 25.52
C SER A 294 -14.53 21.39 24.51
N ARG A 295 -14.17 20.60 23.50
CA ARG A 295 -15.09 20.07 22.45
C ARG A 295 -15.31 18.57 22.56
N ARG A 296 -15.24 18.01 23.76
CA ARG A 296 -15.42 16.57 23.98
C ARG A 296 -16.84 16.14 23.56
N ASN A 297 -16.94 15.12 22.68
CA ASN A 297 -18.20 14.59 22.13
C ASN A 297 -19.06 15.64 21.37
N ASP A 298 -18.45 16.70 20.88
CA ASP A 298 -19.07 17.62 19.94
C ASP A 298 -19.01 16.97 18.55
N HIS A 299 -20.19 16.55 18.03
CA HIS A 299 -20.30 15.72 16.80
C HIS A 299 -20.95 16.50 15.67
#